data_b2152356ee76fb680e50ec4f629736e3
#
_entry.id   b2152356ee76fb680e50ec4f629736e3
#
_cell.length_a   1.000
_cell.length_b   1.000
_cell.length_c   1.000
_cell.angle_alpha   90.00
_cell.angle_beta   90.00
_cell.angle_gamma   90.00
#
_symmetry.space_group_name_H-M   'P 1'
#
loop_
_entity.id
_entity.type
_entity.pdbx_description
1 polymer ?
#
loop_
_entity_poly.entity_id
_entity_poly.type
_entity_poly.pdbx_seq_one_letter_code
_entity_poly.pdbx_strand_id
1 'polypeptide(L)'
;MTHRSTRPGRRWHGLVVAVAILAALGVVAVIGTRWIARNDVLPVSTPWGPECSVWTGEEQVRLDRDQAQRATTAAAVSAQGDSAPIEAPDTDDIPDAVTAVLEDGPEDDAGPSLTCRSVKNRELGVEEDLEPSGLTPRAEGLKDGMEEYFSDLSLGGYHPGGYDTGHGEGSAHYEGRAIDIFYRPVDEDNRREGWLMAHWLIAHAPDYEIDVIIFDDRIWSTSYPSLGWRDYEADPDNEILRHLDHVHVDVQRGSEEVEG
;
A
#
# COMPACT_ATOMS: atom_id res chain seq x y z
N MET A 1 -40.47 19.77 69.69
CA MET A 1 -39.85 20.38 68.46
C MET A 1 -38.48 19.71 68.19
N THR A 2 -38.43 18.76 67.28
CA THR A 2 -37.23 18.00 66.96
C THR A 2 -36.64 18.51 65.65
N HIS A 3 -35.53 19.18 65.72
CA HIS A 3 -34.78 19.62 64.57
C HIS A 3 -34.12 18.41 63.89
N ARG A 4 -34.54 18.07 62.65
CA ARG A 4 -33.82 17.12 61.77
C ARG A 4 -32.74 17.88 61.00
N SER A 5 -31.49 17.62 61.36
CA SER A 5 -30.33 18.09 60.61
C SER A 5 -30.16 17.18 59.37
N THR A 6 -30.39 17.72 58.19
CA THR A 6 -30.06 17.07 56.91
C THR A 6 -28.61 17.33 56.60
N ARG A 7 -27.77 16.27 56.55
CA ARG A 7 -26.36 16.33 56.12
C ARG A 7 -26.29 16.27 54.59
N PRO A 8 -25.87 17.33 53.88
CA PRO A 8 -25.62 17.31 52.46
C PRO A 8 -24.12 17.11 52.22
N GLY A 9 -23.61 15.91 52.22
CA GLY A 9 -22.15 15.71 52.07
C GLY A 9 -21.78 14.52 51.19
N ARG A 10 -22.63 13.52 51.08
CA ARG A 10 -22.24 12.22 50.56
C ARG A 10 -22.35 12.07 49.05
N ARG A 11 -23.16 12.86 48.36
CA ARG A 11 -23.35 12.81 46.90
C ARG A 11 -22.24 13.55 46.13
N TRP A 12 -21.68 14.61 46.67
CA TRP A 12 -20.60 15.38 46.05
C TRP A 12 -19.27 14.64 46.04
N HIS A 13 -18.93 13.87 47.07
CA HIS A 13 -17.72 13.06 47.10
C HIS A 13 -17.72 11.96 46.02
N GLY A 14 -18.87 11.33 45.74
CA GLY A 14 -19.02 10.35 44.67
C GLY A 14 -18.76 10.95 43.27
N LEU A 15 -19.29 12.16 43.05
CA LEU A 15 -19.11 12.86 41.77
C LEU A 15 -17.64 13.27 41.55
N VAL A 16 -17.01 13.82 42.57
CA VAL A 16 -15.57 14.20 42.49
C VAL A 16 -14.69 12.99 42.27
N VAL A 17 -14.95 11.88 42.94
CA VAL A 17 -14.20 10.62 42.75
C VAL A 17 -14.40 10.06 41.33
N ALA A 18 -15.64 10.08 40.80
CA ALA A 18 -15.93 9.61 39.45
C ALA A 18 -15.24 10.48 38.38
N VAL A 19 -15.23 11.79 38.52
CA VAL A 19 -14.51 12.72 37.62
C VAL A 19 -13.01 12.51 37.70
N ALA A 20 -12.45 12.30 38.89
CA ALA A 20 -11.04 12.03 39.07
C ALA A 20 -10.61 10.70 38.41
N ILE A 21 -11.43 9.65 38.51
CA ILE A 21 -11.19 8.36 37.87
C ILE A 21 -11.24 8.49 36.34
N LEU A 22 -12.23 9.20 35.80
CA LEU A 22 -12.34 9.43 34.35
C LEU A 22 -11.17 10.26 33.81
N ALA A 23 -10.72 11.28 34.56
CA ALA A 23 -9.55 12.07 34.19
C ALA A 23 -8.26 11.21 34.23
N ALA A 24 -8.09 10.36 35.24
CA ALA A 24 -6.96 9.45 35.34
C ALA A 24 -6.94 8.41 34.21
N LEU A 25 -8.10 7.84 33.86
CA LEU A 25 -8.24 6.92 32.73
C LEU A 25 -7.93 7.62 31.39
N GLY A 26 -8.39 8.87 31.21
CA GLY A 26 -8.04 9.68 30.04
C GLY A 26 -6.54 9.94 29.91
N VAL A 27 -5.87 10.26 31.01
CA VAL A 27 -4.41 10.47 31.04
C VAL A 27 -3.67 9.16 30.73
N VAL A 28 -4.08 8.04 31.34
CA VAL A 28 -3.47 6.72 31.06
C VAL A 28 -3.69 6.31 29.59
N ALA A 29 -4.88 6.58 29.01
CA ALA A 29 -5.14 6.32 27.61
C ALA A 29 -4.23 7.16 26.69
N VAL A 30 -4.07 8.47 26.97
CA VAL A 30 -3.20 9.36 26.17
C VAL A 30 -1.74 9.00 26.33
N ILE A 31 -1.28 8.67 27.54
CA ILE A 31 0.12 8.23 27.76
C ILE A 31 0.34 6.87 27.11
N GLY A 32 -0.61 5.95 27.26
CA GLY A 32 -0.54 4.62 26.66
C GLY A 32 -0.48 4.67 25.12
N THR A 33 -1.34 5.46 24.49
CA THR A 33 -1.33 5.63 23.03
C THR A 33 -0.03 6.29 22.54
N ARG A 34 0.48 7.31 23.25
CA ARG A 34 1.77 7.93 22.92
C ARG A 34 2.97 6.99 23.14
N TRP A 35 2.91 6.14 24.15
CA TRP A 35 3.96 5.16 24.41
C TRP A 35 3.93 4.07 23.33
N ILE A 36 2.77 3.52 23.00
CA ILE A 36 2.56 2.56 21.93
C ILE A 36 3.06 3.15 20.60
N ALA A 37 2.69 4.41 20.31
CA ALA A 37 3.12 5.10 19.10
C ALA A 37 4.63 5.35 19.02
N ARG A 38 5.34 5.49 20.15
CA ARG A 38 6.79 5.74 20.22
C ARG A 38 7.64 4.48 20.23
N ASN A 39 7.07 3.33 20.54
CA ASN A 39 7.80 2.06 20.68
C ASN A 39 7.44 1.03 19.60
N ASP A 40 7.00 1.50 18.42
CA ASP A 40 6.74 0.68 17.23
C ASP A 40 5.81 -0.55 17.47
N VAL A 41 4.89 -0.43 18.45
CA VAL A 41 3.98 -1.53 18.81
C VAL A 41 2.75 -1.61 17.89
N LEU A 42 2.50 -0.55 17.08
CA LEU A 42 1.35 -0.53 16.18
C LEU A 42 1.76 -0.91 14.76
N PRO A 43 1.30 -2.03 14.23
CA PRO A 43 1.51 -2.37 12.83
C PRO A 43 0.76 -1.40 11.90
N VAL A 44 1.19 -1.31 10.64
CA VAL A 44 0.50 -0.57 9.56
C VAL A 44 -0.98 -0.95 9.47
N SER A 45 -1.32 -2.19 9.83
CA SER A 45 -2.70 -2.69 9.86
C SER A 45 -3.64 -2.00 10.83
N THR A 46 -3.15 -1.11 11.73
CA THR A 46 -4.03 -0.38 12.65
C THR A 46 -4.40 1.00 12.09
N PRO A 47 -5.62 1.53 12.40
CA PRO A 47 -6.04 2.85 11.92
C PRO A 47 -5.14 4.01 12.36
N TRP A 48 -4.34 3.81 13.40
CA TRP A 48 -3.41 4.80 13.96
C TRP A 48 -1.94 4.42 13.75
N GLY A 49 -1.68 3.37 12.96
CA GLY A 49 -0.34 2.98 12.55
C GLY A 49 0.25 3.97 11.55
N PRO A 50 1.53 3.84 11.18
CA PRO A 50 2.16 4.63 10.13
C PRO A 50 1.45 4.39 8.79
N GLU A 51 1.63 5.30 7.82
CA GLU A 51 1.11 5.10 6.47
C GLU A 51 1.82 3.97 5.75
N CYS A 52 3.15 3.92 5.90
CA CYS A 52 4.01 2.88 5.36
C CYS A 52 4.97 2.35 6.42
N SER A 53 5.49 1.16 6.21
CA SER A 53 6.60 0.62 6.99
C SER A 53 7.43 -0.37 6.18
N VAL A 54 8.73 -0.41 6.47
CA VAL A 54 9.69 -1.32 5.85
C VAL A 54 10.28 -2.23 6.91
N TRP A 55 10.32 -3.53 6.64
CA TRP A 55 11.07 -4.51 7.42
C TRP A 55 12.48 -4.60 6.86
N THR A 56 13.49 -4.23 7.68
CA THR A 56 14.90 -4.20 7.26
C THR A 56 15.66 -5.51 7.51
N GLY A 57 14.94 -6.57 7.91
CA GLY A 57 15.57 -7.82 8.39
C GLY A 57 15.84 -7.82 9.91
N GLU A 58 16.01 -6.66 10.51
CA GLU A 58 16.28 -6.50 11.94
C GLU A 58 15.15 -5.78 12.69
N GLU A 59 14.58 -4.72 12.09
CA GLU A 59 13.53 -3.91 12.70
C GLU A 59 12.52 -3.40 11.67
N GLN A 60 11.37 -2.95 12.17
CA GLN A 60 10.35 -2.31 11.34
C GLN A 60 10.52 -0.79 11.39
N VAL A 61 10.95 -0.20 10.28
CA VAL A 61 11.09 1.25 10.12
C VAL A 61 9.77 1.82 9.62
N ARG A 62 9.29 2.88 10.29
CA ARG A 62 8.08 3.61 9.89
C ARG A 62 8.42 4.70 8.93
N LEU A 63 7.60 4.83 7.92
CA LEU A 63 7.71 5.88 6.91
C LEU A 63 6.37 6.58 6.78
N ASP A 64 6.38 7.88 6.53
CA ASP A 64 5.25 8.53 5.91
C ASP A 64 5.21 8.21 4.40
N ARG A 65 4.17 8.67 3.71
CA ARG A 65 3.97 8.37 2.29
C ARG A 65 5.08 8.96 1.42
N ASP A 66 5.45 10.21 1.65
CA ASP A 66 6.51 10.89 0.90
C ASP A 66 7.86 10.18 1.05
N GLN A 67 8.21 9.77 2.28
CA GLN A 67 9.42 8.99 2.53
C GLN A 67 9.40 7.65 1.78
N ALA A 68 8.27 6.94 1.78
CA ALA A 68 8.15 5.67 1.08
C ALA A 68 8.28 5.85 -0.45
N GLN A 69 7.69 6.90 -1.02
CA GLN A 69 7.81 7.25 -2.44
C GLN A 69 9.25 7.59 -2.80
N ARG A 70 9.92 8.43 -2.02
CA ARG A 70 11.33 8.78 -2.26
C ARG A 70 12.25 7.57 -2.12
N ALA A 71 12.05 6.72 -1.10
CA ALA A 71 12.86 5.52 -0.90
C ALA A 71 12.72 4.52 -2.05
N THR A 72 11.48 4.24 -2.49
CA THR A 72 11.22 3.31 -3.60
C THR A 72 11.70 3.85 -4.94
N THR A 73 11.56 5.16 -5.16
CA THR A 73 12.09 5.83 -6.36
C THR A 73 13.62 5.83 -6.38
N ALA A 74 14.28 6.10 -5.25
CA ALA A 74 15.73 6.04 -5.14
C ALA A 74 16.26 4.63 -5.41
N ALA A 75 15.61 3.60 -4.85
CA ALA A 75 15.95 2.20 -5.11
C ALA A 75 15.76 1.84 -6.60
N ALA A 76 14.67 2.30 -7.24
CA ALA A 76 14.44 2.09 -8.67
C ALA A 76 15.50 2.76 -9.54
N VAL A 77 15.90 4.00 -9.22
CA VAL A 77 16.98 4.71 -9.94
C VAL A 77 18.31 4.00 -9.76
N SER A 78 18.63 3.56 -8.53
CA SER A 78 19.86 2.81 -8.24
C SER A 78 19.95 1.53 -9.04
N ALA A 79 18.87 0.74 -9.09
CA ALA A 79 18.82 -0.52 -9.84
C ALA A 79 18.97 -0.32 -11.36
N GLN A 80 18.44 0.76 -11.91
CA GLN A 80 18.53 1.09 -13.33
C GLN A 80 19.89 1.72 -13.72
N GLY A 81 20.62 2.28 -12.75
CA GLY A 81 21.91 2.92 -12.98
C GLY A 81 21.84 4.03 -14.05
N ASP A 82 22.72 3.97 -15.04
CA ASP A 82 22.80 4.96 -16.12
C ASP A 82 21.55 4.98 -17.04
N SER A 83 20.69 3.97 -16.96
CA SER A 83 19.45 3.89 -17.75
C SER A 83 18.26 4.58 -17.08
N ALA A 84 18.39 5.00 -15.82
CA ALA A 84 17.29 5.66 -15.11
C ALA A 84 16.88 6.97 -15.81
N PRO A 85 15.57 7.18 -16.07
CA PRO A 85 15.09 8.37 -16.78
C PRO A 85 15.12 9.64 -15.93
N ILE A 86 15.23 9.50 -14.62
CA ILE A 86 15.26 10.60 -13.65
C ILE A 86 16.45 10.52 -12.72
N GLU A 87 16.75 11.60 -12.00
CA GLU A 87 17.71 11.59 -10.90
C GLU A 87 17.08 11.03 -9.61
N ALA A 88 17.90 10.36 -8.79
CA ALA A 88 17.43 9.86 -7.50
C ALA A 88 17.00 11.02 -6.58
N PRO A 89 15.85 10.89 -5.92
CA PRO A 89 15.43 11.89 -4.93
C PRO A 89 16.33 11.86 -3.69
N ASP A 90 16.29 12.96 -2.92
CA ASP A 90 16.99 13.06 -1.64
C ASP A 90 16.36 12.13 -0.59
N THR A 91 17.20 11.32 0.04
CA THR A 91 16.83 10.34 1.09
C THR A 91 17.59 10.55 2.40
N ASP A 92 18.19 11.72 2.63
CA ASP A 92 19.01 11.99 3.82
C ASP A 92 18.25 11.81 5.16
N ASP A 93 16.92 11.94 5.16
CA ASP A 93 16.03 11.72 6.32
C ASP A 93 15.52 10.29 6.46
N ILE A 94 15.94 9.38 5.56
CA ILE A 94 15.53 7.96 5.52
C ILE A 94 16.75 7.11 5.90
N PRO A 95 16.61 6.13 6.83
CA PRO A 95 17.73 5.25 7.17
C PRO A 95 18.25 4.47 5.95
N ASP A 96 19.57 4.40 5.79
CA ASP A 96 20.22 3.68 4.67
C ASP A 96 19.78 2.22 4.56
N ALA A 97 19.46 1.56 5.68
CA ALA A 97 18.95 0.20 5.71
C ALA A 97 17.60 0.04 4.99
N VAL A 98 16.80 1.11 4.88
CA VAL A 98 15.52 1.10 4.15
C VAL A 98 15.77 1.03 2.64
N THR A 99 16.61 1.92 2.12
CA THR A 99 16.94 1.92 0.68
C THR A 99 17.66 0.64 0.27
N ALA A 100 18.59 0.15 1.07
CA ALA A 100 19.31 -1.10 0.81
C ALA A 100 18.35 -2.31 0.69
N VAL A 101 17.43 -2.50 1.64
CA VAL A 101 16.49 -3.64 1.59
C VAL A 101 15.48 -3.54 0.44
N LEU A 102 15.18 -2.31 -0.01
CA LEU A 102 14.30 -2.11 -1.18
C LEU A 102 15.04 -2.40 -2.49
N GLU A 103 16.33 -2.11 -2.59
CA GLU A 103 17.18 -2.44 -3.72
C GLU A 103 17.46 -3.95 -3.81
N ASP A 104 17.76 -4.59 -2.68
CA ASP A 104 18.04 -6.03 -2.62
C ASP A 104 16.78 -6.89 -2.84
N GLY A 105 15.59 -6.32 -2.57
CA GLY A 105 14.33 -7.06 -2.55
C GLY A 105 14.20 -7.99 -1.33
N PRO A 106 13.06 -8.65 -1.14
CA PRO A 106 12.88 -9.62 -0.09
C PRO A 106 13.64 -10.92 -0.40
N GLU A 107 14.27 -11.53 0.64
CA GLU A 107 14.88 -12.86 0.53
C GLU A 107 13.85 -13.92 0.05
N ASP A 108 14.36 -15.04 -0.46
CA ASP A 108 13.53 -16.21 -0.78
C ASP A 108 12.69 -16.60 0.44
N ASP A 109 11.41 -16.88 0.23
CA ASP A 109 10.44 -17.20 1.29
C ASP A 109 10.11 -16.03 2.26
N ALA A 110 10.77 -14.89 2.16
CA ALA A 110 10.41 -13.70 2.93
C ALA A 110 9.18 -13.00 2.32
N GLY A 111 8.40 -12.36 3.18
CA GLY A 111 7.34 -11.48 2.71
C GLY A 111 7.89 -10.16 2.17
N PRO A 112 7.06 -9.36 1.49
CA PRO A 112 7.46 -8.05 0.94
C PRO A 112 8.10 -7.15 2.00
N SER A 113 9.18 -6.45 1.65
CA SER A 113 9.90 -5.58 2.58
C SER A 113 9.09 -4.33 2.94
N LEU A 114 8.39 -3.73 1.97
CA LEU A 114 7.55 -2.53 2.16
C LEU A 114 6.06 -2.90 2.18
N THR A 115 5.34 -2.32 3.12
CA THR A 115 3.88 -2.28 3.09
C THR A 115 3.37 -0.87 3.35
N CYS A 116 2.34 -0.45 2.60
CA CYS A 116 1.65 0.82 2.79
C CYS A 116 0.14 0.60 2.90
N ARG A 117 -0.52 1.48 3.63
CA ARG A 117 -1.98 1.50 3.75
C ARG A 117 -2.55 2.50 2.76
N SER A 118 -3.45 2.04 1.90
CA SER A 118 -4.23 2.91 1.01
C SER A 118 -5.70 2.53 1.08
N VAL A 119 -6.58 3.48 0.87
CA VAL A 119 -8.04 3.30 0.91
C VAL A 119 -8.64 3.66 -0.44
N LYS A 120 -9.81 3.10 -0.73
CA LYS A 120 -10.55 3.46 -1.95
C LYS A 120 -10.95 4.94 -1.92
N ASN A 121 -10.71 5.61 -3.02
CA ASN A 121 -11.25 6.93 -3.28
C ASN A 121 -12.72 6.80 -3.71
N ARG A 122 -13.63 7.27 -2.88
CA ARG A 122 -15.09 7.16 -3.10
C ARG A 122 -15.64 8.24 -4.03
N GLU A 123 -14.81 9.23 -4.38
CA GLU A 123 -15.19 10.33 -5.27
C GLU A 123 -14.97 9.98 -6.74
N LEU A 124 -14.37 8.81 -7.02
CA LEU A 124 -14.12 8.36 -8.39
C LEU A 124 -15.39 7.88 -9.07
N GLY A 125 -15.67 8.44 -10.24
CA GLY A 125 -16.64 7.90 -11.18
C GLY A 125 -16.09 6.72 -11.99
N VAL A 126 -16.99 5.91 -12.56
CA VAL A 126 -16.63 4.86 -13.52
C VAL A 126 -16.16 5.52 -14.82
N GLU A 127 -15.08 5.00 -15.39
CA GLU A 127 -14.58 5.36 -16.72
C GLU A 127 -15.15 4.33 -17.74
N GLU A 128 -15.96 4.79 -18.67
CA GLU A 128 -16.61 3.93 -19.67
C GLU A 128 -15.85 3.91 -21.00
N ASP A 129 -15.14 5.00 -21.31
CA ASP A 129 -14.38 5.13 -22.56
C ASP A 129 -12.95 4.62 -22.37
N LEU A 130 -12.47 3.85 -23.34
CA LEU A 130 -11.09 3.38 -23.39
C LEU A 130 -10.23 4.31 -24.25
N GLU A 131 -8.99 4.51 -23.82
CA GLU A 131 -7.96 5.13 -24.63
C GLU A 131 -7.58 4.25 -25.84
N PRO A 132 -6.90 4.79 -26.86
CA PRO A 132 -6.47 4.00 -28.01
C PRO A 132 -5.64 2.76 -27.69
N SER A 133 -4.98 2.72 -26.55
CA SER A 133 -4.26 1.56 -26.01
C SER A 133 -5.17 0.40 -25.61
N GLY A 134 -6.45 0.68 -25.30
CA GLY A 134 -7.40 -0.23 -24.70
C GLY A 134 -7.45 -0.15 -23.18
N LEU A 135 -6.72 0.80 -22.58
CA LEU A 135 -6.77 1.12 -21.15
C LEU A 135 -7.83 2.20 -20.87
N THR A 136 -8.36 2.23 -19.65
CA THR A 136 -9.10 3.41 -19.17
C THR A 136 -8.16 4.59 -18.98
N PRO A 137 -8.65 5.85 -18.99
CA PRO A 137 -7.80 7.04 -18.74
C PRO A 137 -6.97 6.95 -17.45
N ARG A 138 -7.53 6.37 -16.40
CA ARG A 138 -6.83 6.16 -15.12
C ARG A 138 -5.69 5.15 -15.22
N ALA A 139 -5.92 4.04 -15.91
CA ALA A 139 -4.89 3.04 -16.15
C ALA A 139 -3.81 3.54 -17.13
N GLU A 140 -4.18 4.34 -18.12
CA GLU A 140 -3.21 5.02 -19.00
C GLU A 140 -2.34 5.99 -18.20
N GLY A 141 -2.92 6.76 -17.27
CA GLY A 141 -2.18 7.64 -16.35
C GLY A 141 -1.19 6.89 -15.45
N LEU A 142 -1.55 5.68 -14.99
CA LEU A 142 -0.62 4.81 -14.26
C LEU A 142 0.52 4.34 -15.17
N LYS A 143 0.20 3.92 -16.41
CA LYS A 143 1.21 3.51 -17.40
C LYS A 143 2.20 4.62 -17.67
N ASP A 144 1.73 5.82 -17.98
CA ASP A 144 2.56 6.98 -18.24
C ASP A 144 3.43 7.32 -17.02
N GLY A 145 2.85 7.23 -15.81
CA GLY A 145 3.59 7.41 -14.57
C GLY A 145 4.71 6.39 -14.38
N MET A 146 4.48 5.10 -14.65
CA MET A 146 5.54 4.10 -14.59
C MET A 146 6.65 4.40 -15.62
N GLU A 147 6.31 4.78 -16.85
CA GLU A 147 7.27 5.11 -17.91
C GLU A 147 8.11 6.37 -17.61
N GLU A 148 7.65 7.25 -16.70
CA GLU A 148 8.43 8.39 -16.21
C GLU A 148 9.58 7.95 -15.29
N TYR A 149 9.41 6.88 -14.51
CA TYR A 149 10.35 6.44 -13.48
C TYR A 149 11.17 5.22 -13.87
N PHE A 150 10.69 4.43 -14.83
CA PHE A 150 11.33 3.17 -15.24
C PHE A 150 11.58 3.17 -16.73
N SER A 151 12.79 2.80 -17.12
CA SER A 151 13.17 2.54 -18.51
C SER A 151 12.81 1.11 -18.92
N ASP A 152 12.62 0.90 -20.22
CA ASP A 152 12.53 -0.42 -20.85
C ASP A 152 11.47 -1.38 -20.26
N LEU A 153 10.32 -0.84 -19.80
CA LEU A 153 9.24 -1.66 -19.27
C LEU A 153 8.64 -2.59 -20.32
N SER A 154 8.49 -3.87 -19.97
CA SER A 154 7.78 -4.86 -20.78
C SER A 154 6.32 -4.95 -20.30
N LEU A 155 5.41 -4.18 -20.93
CA LEU A 155 4.03 -4.04 -20.52
C LEU A 155 3.09 -4.89 -21.37
N GLY A 156 1.98 -5.34 -20.77
CA GLY A 156 0.89 -6.04 -21.45
C GLY A 156 -0.36 -6.15 -20.59
N GLY A 157 -1.20 -7.14 -20.88
CA GLY A 157 -2.50 -7.27 -20.24
C GLY A 157 -3.56 -6.31 -20.80
N TYR A 158 -3.25 -5.57 -21.87
CA TYR A 158 -4.16 -4.66 -22.57
C TYR A 158 -3.86 -4.62 -24.08
N HIS A 159 -4.82 -4.23 -24.88
CA HIS A 159 -4.64 -3.98 -26.32
C HIS A 159 -5.74 -3.06 -26.87
N PRO A 160 -5.52 -2.43 -28.04
CA PRO A 160 -6.54 -1.62 -28.70
C PRO A 160 -7.88 -2.37 -28.87
N GLY A 161 -8.96 -1.78 -28.36
CA GLY A 161 -10.29 -2.38 -28.38
C GLY A 161 -10.64 -3.27 -27.17
N GLY A 162 -9.70 -3.45 -26.22
CA GLY A 162 -9.92 -4.19 -24.98
C GLY A 162 -9.93 -5.72 -25.15
N TYR A 163 -9.96 -6.44 -24.03
CA TYR A 163 -10.11 -7.90 -23.97
C TYR A 163 -11.55 -8.30 -23.73
N ASP A 164 -11.97 -9.44 -24.29
CA ASP A 164 -13.25 -10.11 -24.03
C ASP A 164 -13.08 -11.56 -23.55
N THR A 165 -11.88 -12.13 -23.67
CA THR A 165 -11.53 -13.49 -23.29
C THR A 165 -10.06 -13.58 -22.84
N GLY A 166 -9.69 -14.71 -22.22
CA GLY A 166 -8.29 -15.03 -21.92
C GLY A 166 -7.84 -14.74 -20.49
N HIS A 167 -8.64 -14.03 -19.72
CA HIS A 167 -8.42 -13.75 -18.28
C HIS A 167 -9.51 -14.43 -17.43
N GLY A 168 -9.33 -14.45 -16.12
CA GLY A 168 -10.31 -14.98 -15.18
C GLY A 168 -11.63 -14.18 -15.16
N GLU A 169 -12.71 -14.79 -14.68
CA GLU A 169 -14.01 -14.13 -14.54
C GLU A 169 -13.90 -12.88 -13.65
N GLY A 170 -14.41 -11.75 -14.11
CA GLY A 170 -14.37 -10.47 -13.39
C GLY A 170 -12.99 -9.79 -13.37
N SER A 171 -12.08 -10.22 -14.23
CA SER A 171 -10.75 -9.62 -14.35
C SER A 171 -10.83 -8.14 -14.76
N ALA A 172 -10.03 -7.29 -14.12
CA ALA A 172 -9.89 -5.87 -14.46
C ALA A 172 -9.34 -5.61 -15.87
N HIS A 173 -8.68 -6.60 -16.48
CA HIS A 173 -8.25 -6.54 -17.88
C HIS A 173 -9.41 -6.39 -18.87
N TYR A 174 -10.58 -7.00 -18.58
CA TYR A 174 -11.77 -6.85 -19.43
C TYR A 174 -12.34 -5.43 -19.42
N GLU A 175 -12.06 -4.68 -18.36
CA GLU A 175 -12.51 -3.29 -18.21
C GLU A 175 -11.40 -2.28 -18.61
N GLY A 176 -10.26 -2.75 -19.12
CA GLY A 176 -9.10 -1.90 -19.44
C GLY A 176 -8.45 -1.25 -18.23
N ARG A 177 -8.65 -1.77 -17.02
CA ARG A 177 -8.14 -1.19 -15.76
C ARG A 177 -6.87 -1.83 -15.24
N ALA A 178 -6.37 -2.87 -15.92
CA ALA A 178 -5.21 -3.63 -15.46
C ALA A 178 -4.06 -3.59 -16.45
N ILE A 179 -2.84 -3.63 -15.89
CA ILE A 179 -1.57 -3.69 -16.60
C ILE A 179 -0.74 -4.81 -15.99
N ASP A 180 -0.12 -5.64 -16.84
CA ASP A 180 0.88 -6.61 -16.46
C ASP A 180 2.27 -6.08 -16.81
N ILE A 181 3.19 -6.07 -15.86
CA ILE A 181 4.59 -5.69 -16.03
C ILE A 181 5.42 -6.97 -15.98
N PHE A 182 6.01 -7.40 -17.10
CA PHE A 182 6.67 -8.69 -17.22
C PHE A 182 8.11 -8.67 -16.77
N TYR A 183 8.47 -9.67 -15.96
CA TYR A 183 9.82 -9.97 -15.46
C TYR A 183 10.14 -11.42 -15.79
N ARG A 184 10.69 -11.66 -16.97
CA ARG A 184 10.89 -13.00 -17.56
C ARG A 184 12.33 -13.22 -17.99
N PRO A 185 12.88 -14.45 -17.74
CA PRO A 185 12.27 -15.65 -17.16
C PRO A 185 12.02 -15.53 -15.64
N VAL A 186 11.33 -16.51 -15.05
CA VAL A 186 11.21 -16.60 -13.58
C VAL A 186 12.57 -17.00 -13.01
N ASP A 187 13.27 -16.04 -12.43
CA ASP A 187 14.55 -16.19 -11.75
C ASP A 187 14.69 -15.12 -10.64
N GLU A 188 15.76 -15.19 -9.86
CA GLU A 188 15.98 -14.34 -8.70
C GLU A 188 16.18 -12.86 -9.07
N ASP A 189 16.88 -12.58 -10.17
CA ASP A 189 17.11 -11.20 -10.62
C ASP A 189 15.79 -10.55 -11.06
N ASN A 190 14.99 -11.23 -11.88
CA ASN A 190 13.68 -10.75 -12.31
C ASN A 190 12.68 -10.67 -11.15
N ARG A 191 12.75 -11.60 -10.17
CA ARG A 191 11.95 -11.54 -8.96
C ARG A 191 12.26 -10.27 -8.14
N ARG A 192 13.53 -9.94 -7.98
CA ARG A 192 13.97 -8.72 -7.29
C ARG A 192 13.47 -7.46 -7.99
N GLU A 193 13.59 -7.39 -9.32
CA GLU A 193 13.08 -6.25 -10.11
C GLU A 193 11.56 -6.14 -10.01
N GLY A 194 10.83 -7.25 -10.02
CA GLY A 194 9.39 -7.29 -9.82
C GLY A 194 8.98 -6.77 -8.43
N TRP A 195 9.71 -7.12 -7.38
CA TRP A 195 9.47 -6.57 -6.04
C TRP A 195 9.78 -5.08 -5.95
N LEU A 196 10.83 -4.61 -6.63
CA LEU A 196 11.13 -3.18 -6.71
C LEU A 196 9.95 -2.40 -7.31
N MET A 197 9.40 -2.89 -8.43
CA MET A 197 8.19 -2.34 -9.05
C MET A 197 6.99 -2.41 -8.12
N ALA A 198 6.72 -3.55 -7.50
CA ALA A 198 5.59 -3.72 -6.59
C ALA A 198 5.68 -2.80 -5.37
N HIS A 199 6.88 -2.56 -4.84
CA HIS A 199 7.10 -1.59 -3.77
C HIS A 199 6.90 -0.14 -4.23
N TRP A 200 7.33 0.21 -5.44
CA TRP A 200 7.05 1.53 -6.01
C TRP A 200 5.54 1.75 -6.19
N LEU A 201 4.84 0.78 -6.77
CA LEU A 201 3.38 0.84 -6.98
C LEU A 201 2.61 1.02 -5.65
N ILE A 202 2.95 0.27 -4.60
CA ILE A 202 2.25 0.40 -3.31
C ILE A 202 2.52 1.76 -2.64
N ALA A 203 3.74 2.32 -2.80
CA ALA A 203 4.08 3.65 -2.30
C ALA A 203 3.29 4.74 -3.02
N HIS A 204 3.07 4.60 -4.33
CA HIS A 204 2.36 5.56 -5.18
C HIS A 204 0.88 5.22 -5.39
N ALA A 205 0.34 4.22 -4.66
CA ALA A 205 -1.03 3.76 -4.86
C ALA A 205 -2.12 4.86 -4.77
N PRO A 206 -2.04 5.88 -3.91
CA PRO A 206 -3.01 6.97 -3.91
C PRO A 206 -2.91 7.89 -5.12
N ASP A 207 -1.70 8.08 -5.70
CA ASP A 207 -1.46 9.04 -6.78
C ASP A 207 -2.04 8.54 -8.11
N TYR A 208 -2.01 7.21 -8.30
CA TYR A 208 -2.51 6.53 -9.50
C TYR A 208 -3.81 5.76 -9.24
N GLU A 209 -4.45 5.95 -8.09
CA GLU A 209 -5.71 5.28 -7.73
C GLU A 209 -5.64 3.74 -7.87
N ILE A 210 -4.51 3.15 -7.50
CA ILE A 210 -4.30 1.69 -7.56
C ILE A 210 -5.27 0.98 -6.61
N ASP A 211 -5.91 -0.09 -7.06
CA ASP A 211 -6.81 -0.93 -6.26
C ASP A 211 -6.16 -2.24 -5.82
N VAL A 212 -5.48 -2.94 -6.73
CA VAL A 212 -4.87 -4.24 -6.48
C VAL A 212 -3.47 -4.31 -7.07
N ILE A 213 -2.57 -4.98 -6.36
CA ILE A 213 -1.25 -5.40 -6.86
C ILE A 213 -1.09 -6.87 -6.52
N ILE A 214 -0.67 -7.70 -7.50
CA ILE A 214 -0.39 -9.12 -7.31
C ILE A 214 1.01 -9.41 -7.86
N PHE A 215 1.85 -10.06 -7.06
CA PHE A 215 3.16 -10.54 -7.47
C PHE A 215 3.66 -11.62 -6.51
N ASP A 216 4.35 -12.62 -7.02
CA ASP A 216 5.10 -13.61 -6.25
C ASP A 216 4.27 -14.23 -5.11
N ASP A 217 3.09 -14.80 -5.46
CA ASP A 217 2.12 -15.38 -4.52
C ASP A 217 1.60 -14.40 -3.45
N ARG A 218 1.71 -13.08 -3.67
CA ARG A 218 1.23 -12.04 -2.75
C ARG A 218 0.24 -11.13 -3.42
N ILE A 219 -0.74 -10.67 -2.65
CA ILE A 219 -1.75 -9.70 -3.08
C ILE A 219 -1.88 -8.57 -2.05
N TRP A 220 -1.88 -7.36 -2.54
CA TRP A 220 -2.26 -6.16 -1.80
C TRP A 220 -3.50 -5.53 -2.42
N SER A 221 -4.37 -4.91 -1.62
CA SER A 221 -5.58 -4.26 -2.13
C SER A 221 -6.11 -3.19 -1.19
N THR A 222 -6.64 -2.10 -1.78
CA THR A 222 -7.37 -1.04 -1.06
C THR A 222 -8.66 -1.53 -0.41
N SER A 223 -9.21 -2.65 -0.84
CA SER A 223 -10.38 -3.29 -0.19
C SER A 223 -10.07 -3.79 1.22
N TYR A 224 -8.78 -4.00 1.54
CA TYR A 224 -8.31 -4.50 2.83
C TYR A 224 -7.16 -3.63 3.38
N PRO A 225 -7.38 -2.31 3.56
CA PRO A 225 -6.30 -1.35 3.83
C PRO A 225 -5.53 -1.61 5.12
N SER A 226 -6.10 -2.40 6.04
CA SER A 226 -5.48 -2.74 7.33
C SER A 226 -4.69 -4.04 7.31
N LEU A 227 -4.76 -4.83 6.23
CA LEU A 227 -4.13 -6.15 6.18
C LEU A 227 -2.77 -6.13 5.47
N GLY A 228 -2.45 -5.07 4.71
CA GLY A 228 -1.24 -5.01 3.90
C GLY A 228 -1.22 -6.14 2.86
N TRP A 229 -0.03 -6.69 2.63
CA TRP A 229 0.14 -7.85 1.77
C TRP A 229 -0.42 -9.12 2.42
N ARG A 230 -1.03 -9.99 1.61
CA ARG A 230 -1.63 -11.26 1.98
C ARG A 230 -1.18 -12.33 1.02
N ASP A 231 -1.27 -13.60 1.43
CA ASP A 231 -1.03 -14.72 0.53
C ASP A 231 -2.05 -14.69 -0.62
N TYR A 232 -1.58 -14.93 -1.84
CA TYR A 232 -2.38 -15.12 -3.03
C TYR A 232 -2.34 -16.58 -3.44
N GLU A 233 -3.49 -17.23 -3.41
CA GLU A 233 -3.61 -18.66 -3.70
C GLU A 233 -3.98 -18.87 -5.18
N ALA A 234 -3.14 -19.58 -5.91
CA ALA A 234 -3.36 -20.01 -7.28
C ALA A 234 -2.95 -21.48 -7.45
N ASP A 235 -3.13 -22.02 -8.67
CA ASP A 235 -2.65 -23.36 -9.01
C ASP A 235 -1.12 -23.40 -8.83
N PRO A 236 -0.61 -24.27 -7.91
CA PRO A 236 0.82 -24.29 -7.57
C PRO A 236 1.73 -24.68 -8.74
N ASP A 237 1.18 -25.35 -9.76
CA ASP A 237 1.93 -25.77 -10.94
C ASP A 237 1.88 -24.74 -12.08
N ASN A 238 1.27 -23.58 -11.85
CA ASN A 238 1.11 -22.52 -12.87
C ASN A 238 1.76 -21.20 -12.45
N GLU A 239 2.98 -20.95 -12.91
CA GLU A 239 3.78 -19.76 -12.60
C GLU A 239 3.05 -18.45 -13.00
N ILE A 240 2.29 -18.47 -14.11
CA ILE A 240 1.55 -17.29 -14.59
C ILE A 240 0.40 -16.95 -13.63
N LEU A 241 -0.39 -17.95 -13.21
CA LEU A 241 -1.48 -17.71 -12.25
C LEU A 241 -0.97 -17.33 -10.86
N ARG A 242 0.23 -17.76 -10.50
CA ARG A 242 0.93 -17.36 -9.27
C ARG A 242 1.58 -15.98 -9.36
N HIS A 243 1.56 -15.34 -10.55
CA HIS A 243 2.20 -14.06 -10.81
C HIS A 243 3.72 -14.06 -10.47
N LEU A 244 4.42 -15.15 -10.83
CA LEU A 244 5.87 -15.24 -10.61
C LEU A 244 6.67 -14.55 -11.71
N ASP A 245 6.07 -14.39 -12.89
CA ASP A 245 6.70 -13.87 -14.11
C ASP A 245 6.24 -12.45 -14.48
N HIS A 246 5.34 -11.86 -13.69
CA HIS A 246 4.85 -10.50 -13.90
C HIS A 246 4.23 -9.89 -12.63
N VAL A 247 4.34 -8.58 -12.49
CA VAL A 247 3.54 -7.78 -11.54
C VAL A 247 2.24 -7.43 -12.23
N HIS A 248 1.12 -7.87 -11.67
CA HIS A 248 -0.21 -7.41 -12.05
C HIS A 248 -0.61 -6.21 -11.21
N VAL A 249 -1.08 -5.15 -11.84
CA VAL A 249 -1.62 -3.98 -11.14
C VAL A 249 -2.93 -3.55 -11.80
N ASP A 250 -3.95 -3.24 -10.98
CA ASP A 250 -5.14 -2.59 -11.48
C ASP A 250 -5.49 -1.32 -10.71
N VAL A 251 -6.18 -0.41 -11.40
CA VAL A 251 -6.69 0.85 -10.85
C VAL A 251 -8.13 0.71 -10.39
N GLN A 252 -8.56 1.59 -9.50
CA GLN A 252 -9.93 1.60 -8.96
C GLN A 252 -10.95 1.83 -10.07
N ARG A 253 -12.01 1.03 -10.06
CA ARG A 253 -13.10 1.17 -11.03
C ARG A 253 -13.88 2.47 -10.87
N GLY A 254 -14.00 2.93 -9.63
CA GLY A 254 -14.94 3.98 -9.28
C GLY A 254 -16.36 3.47 -9.02
N SER A 255 -17.27 4.37 -8.70
CA SER A 255 -18.69 4.07 -8.44
C SER A 255 -19.60 4.73 -9.47
N GLU A 256 -20.73 4.09 -9.79
CA GLU A 256 -21.75 4.65 -10.68
C GLU A 256 -22.50 5.84 -10.05
N GLU A 257 -22.50 5.90 -8.70
CA GLU A 257 -23.00 7.04 -7.94
C GLU A 257 -21.82 7.75 -7.29
N VAL A 258 -21.43 8.91 -7.82
CA VAL A 258 -20.48 9.80 -7.16
C VAL A 258 -21.23 10.45 -6.00
N GLU A 259 -20.91 10.08 -4.76
CA GLU A 259 -21.42 10.76 -3.58
C GLU A 259 -20.91 12.21 -3.58
N GLY A 260 -21.78 13.15 -4.01
CA GLY A 260 -21.53 14.59 -4.08
C GLY A 260 -21.73 15.30 -2.72
#